data_8731ee721f4e550707784242bb44dea5
#
_entry.id   8731ee721f4e550707784242bb44dea5
#
_cell.length_a   1.000
_cell.length_b   1.000
_cell.length_c   1.000
_cell.angle_alpha   90.00
_cell.angle_beta   90.00
_cell.angle_gamma   90.00
#
_symmetry.space_group_name_H-M   'P 1'
#
loop_
_entity.id
_entity.type
_entity.pdbx_description
1 polymer ?
#
loop_
_entity_poly.entity_id
_entity_poly.type
_entity_poly.pdbx_seq_one_letter_code
_entity_poly.pdbx_strand_id
1 'polypeptide(L)'
;MEKQNNLTLGSLFDGSAGFPLGGLISGITPVWASEIEPFPIRVTTKRLPQMKHYGDISKMNGGEIPPVDIITFGSPCQDMSVAGKRDGLSGSRSSLFYEAVRIIKEMRCKTDGRYPRFIVWENVPGAFSSNKGEDFCAVLEEVCKIRENNVSVPKPSKCQSA
;
A
#
# COMPACT_ATOMS: atom_id res chain seq x y z
N MET A 1 -10.13 23.80 -24.10
CA MET A 1 -9.22 22.67 -23.78
C MET A 1 -9.47 22.30 -22.34
N GLU A 2 -10.22 21.23 -22.10
CA GLU A 2 -10.38 20.68 -20.76
C GLU A 2 -9.01 20.22 -20.26
N LYS A 3 -8.59 20.70 -19.08
CA LYS A 3 -7.44 20.14 -18.37
C LYS A 3 -7.83 18.70 -18.01
N GLN A 4 -7.33 17.72 -18.76
CA GLN A 4 -7.32 16.35 -18.30
C GLN A 4 -6.50 16.33 -16.99
N ASN A 5 -7.21 16.32 -15.86
CA ASN A 5 -6.60 16.04 -14.57
C ASN A 5 -6.25 14.54 -14.57
N ASN A 6 -5.11 14.19 -15.14
CA ASN A 6 -4.62 12.82 -15.08
C ASN A 6 -4.24 12.51 -13.64
N LEU A 7 -4.91 11.52 -13.06
CA LEU A 7 -4.55 10.99 -11.75
C LEU A 7 -3.09 10.52 -11.75
N THR A 8 -2.44 10.62 -10.60
CA THR A 8 -1.06 10.19 -10.40
C THR A 8 -0.98 8.97 -9.50
N LEU A 9 0.03 8.12 -9.72
CA LEU A 9 0.19 6.84 -9.02
C LEU A 9 1.60 6.67 -8.47
N GLY A 10 1.67 6.22 -7.22
CA GLY A 10 2.87 5.66 -6.60
C GLY A 10 2.65 4.19 -6.29
N SER A 11 3.65 3.34 -6.53
CA SER A 11 3.57 1.90 -6.34
C SER A 11 4.59 1.43 -5.30
N LEU A 12 4.13 0.73 -4.27
CA LEU A 12 4.99 0.10 -3.26
C LEU A 12 5.04 -1.41 -3.52
N PHE A 13 6.22 -2.02 -3.29
CA PHE A 13 6.48 -3.42 -3.64
C PHE A 13 6.19 -3.70 -5.11
N ASP A 14 6.70 -2.83 -5.95
CA ASP A 14 6.25 -2.67 -7.34
C ASP A 14 6.50 -3.90 -8.23
N GLY A 15 7.49 -4.71 -7.89
CA GLY A 15 7.90 -5.80 -8.76
C GLY A 15 8.27 -5.28 -10.15
N SER A 16 7.70 -5.89 -11.19
CA SER A 16 7.96 -5.52 -12.60
C SER A 16 6.98 -4.48 -13.17
N ALA A 17 6.42 -3.61 -12.34
CA ALA A 17 5.52 -2.51 -12.69
C ALA A 17 4.11 -2.94 -13.14
N GLY A 18 3.52 -3.95 -12.52
CA GLY A 18 2.16 -4.37 -12.84
C GLY A 18 1.13 -3.25 -12.64
N PHE A 19 1.13 -2.60 -11.49
CA PHE A 19 0.26 -1.46 -11.21
C PHE A 19 0.59 -0.21 -12.05
N PRO A 20 1.85 0.23 -12.16
CA PRO A 20 2.21 1.35 -13.05
C PRO A 20 1.78 1.13 -14.50
N LEU A 21 1.97 -0.07 -15.05
CA LEU A 21 1.55 -0.39 -16.40
C LEU A 21 0.02 -0.35 -16.56
N GLY A 22 -0.71 -0.95 -15.62
CA GLY A 22 -2.17 -0.86 -15.57
C GLY A 22 -2.66 0.57 -15.47
N GLY A 23 -1.98 1.40 -14.65
CA GLY A 23 -2.22 2.83 -14.53
C GLY A 23 -2.08 3.56 -15.87
N LEU A 24 -0.97 3.35 -16.58
CA LEU A 24 -0.75 3.97 -17.90
C LEU A 24 -1.83 3.61 -18.91
N ILE A 25 -2.21 2.33 -18.99
CA ILE A 25 -3.29 1.86 -19.87
C ILE A 25 -4.61 2.56 -19.54
N SER A 26 -4.83 2.90 -18.26
CA SER A 26 -6.02 3.58 -17.75
C SER A 26 -5.91 5.12 -17.76
N GLY A 27 -4.86 5.70 -18.34
CA GLY A 27 -4.65 7.15 -18.37
C GLY A 27 -4.17 7.75 -17.02
N ILE A 28 -3.65 6.93 -16.12
CA ILE A 28 -3.07 7.36 -14.84
C ILE A 28 -1.55 7.44 -15.00
N THR A 29 -0.93 8.50 -14.47
CA THR A 29 0.51 8.74 -14.61
C THR A 29 1.29 8.14 -13.44
N PRO A 30 2.13 7.11 -13.65
CA PRO A 30 3.06 6.63 -12.63
C PRO A 30 4.16 7.66 -12.36
N VAL A 31 4.34 8.01 -11.08
CA VAL A 31 5.31 9.03 -10.66
C VAL A 31 6.53 8.38 -10.01
N TRP A 32 6.29 7.42 -9.13
CA TRP A 32 7.36 6.74 -8.40
C TRP A 32 6.98 5.31 -8.01
N ALA A 33 8.02 4.52 -7.70
CA ALA A 33 7.89 3.17 -7.19
C ALA A 33 8.92 2.87 -6.09
N SER A 34 8.59 1.90 -5.24
CA SER A 34 9.48 1.27 -4.26
C SER A 34 9.62 -0.20 -4.58
N GLU A 35 10.85 -0.67 -4.75
CA GLU A 35 11.22 -2.05 -5.00
C GLU A 35 12.68 -2.24 -4.58
N ILE A 36 13.04 -3.40 -4.05
CA ILE A 36 14.41 -3.71 -3.61
C ILE A 36 15.15 -4.66 -4.56
N GLU A 37 14.41 -5.44 -5.34
CA GLU A 37 14.99 -6.45 -6.22
C GLU A 37 15.60 -5.81 -7.47
N PRO A 38 16.92 -6.05 -7.75
CA PRO A 38 17.62 -5.40 -8.85
C PRO A 38 17.04 -5.72 -10.23
N PHE A 39 16.52 -6.93 -10.44
CA PHE A 39 15.99 -7.31 -11.74
C PHE A 39 14.70 -6.57 -12.09
N PRO A 40 13.64 -6.58 -11.26
CA PRO A 40 12.46 -5.76 -11.47
C PRO A 40 12.77 -4.28 -11.68
N ILE A 41 13.63 -3.69 -10.83
CA ILE A 41 14.05 -2.28 -10.97
C ILE A 41 14.64 -2.00 -12.35
N ARG A 42 15.51 -2.88 -12.88
CA ARG A 42 16.06 -2.70 -14.25
C ARG A 42 14.98 -2.75 -15.32
N VAL A 43 14.00 -3.66 -15.18
CA VAL A 43 12.89 -3.76 -16.13
C VAL A 43 12.07 -2.48 -16.13
N THR A 44 11.67 -2.00 -14.96
CA THR A 44 10.83 -0.82 -14.81
C THR A 44 11.56 0.46 -15.23
N THR A 45 12.83 0.63 -14.85
CA THR A 45 13.64 1.78 -15.27
C THR A 45 13.78 1.85 -16.81
N LYS A 46 13.88 0.70 -17.47
CA LYS A 46 13.97 0.65 -18.93
C LYS A 46 12.63 0.95 -19.63
N ARG A 47 11.52 0.48 -19.05
CA ARG A 47 10.18 0.58 -19.65
C ARG A 47 9.42 1.84 -19.26
N LEU A 48 9.69 2.36 -18.09
CA LEU A 48 9.05 3.54 -17.49
C LEU A 48 10.13 4.52 -17.00
N PRO A 49 10.97 5.07 -17.89
CA PRO A 49 12.13 5.88 -17.49
C PRO A 49 11.77 7.17 -16.75
N GLN A 50 10.52 7.64 -16.88
CA GLN A 50 9.99 8.81 -16.17
C GLN A 50 9.62 8.51 -14.71
N MET A 51 9.44 7.24 -14.34
CA MET A 51 9.07 6.82 -13.00
C MET A 51 10.30 6.73 -12.10
N LYS A 52 10.31 7.47 -10.98
CA LYS A 52 11.43 7.46 -10.05
C LYS A 52 11.37 6.27 -9.10
N HIS A 53 12.48 5.56 -8.92
CA HIS A 53 12.61 4.50 -7.94
C HIS A 53 13.20 5.02 -6.61
N TYR A 54 12.57 4.64 -5.48
CA TYR A 54 12.99 5.00 -4.13
C TYR A 54 13.62 3.84 -3.36
N GLY A 55 13.68 2.64 -3.95
CA GLY A 55 14.32 1.47 -3.34
C GLY A 55 13.54 0.91 -2.14
N ASP A 56 14.24 0.70 -1.04
CA ASP A 56 13.74 0.07 0.18
C ASP A 56 12.71 0.95 0.90
N ILE A 57 11.50 0.44 1.06
CA ILE A 57 10.38 1.15 1.71
C ILE A 57 10.71 1.55 3.16
N SER A 58 11.51 0.75 3.87
CA SER A 58 11.90 1.05 5.25
C SER A 58 12.77 2.32 5.37
N LYS A 59 13.39 2.75 4.26
CA LYS A 59 14.23 3.95 4.17
C LYS A 59 13.50 5.15 3.54
N MET A 60 12.27 4.95 3.08
CA MET A 60 11.47 6.02 2.51
C MET A 60 10.82 6.87 3.59
N ASN A 61 10.63 8.15 3.28
CA ASN A 61 9.80 9.08 4.04
C ASN A 61 8.66 9.56 3.14
N GLY A 62 7.41 9.20 3.50
CA GLY A 62 6.22 9.55 2.72
C GLY A 62 5.97 11.06 2.63
N GLY A 63 6.51 11.84 3.56
CA GLY A 63 6.44 13.31 3.53
C GLY A 63 7.46 13.99 2.61
N GLU A 64 8.46 13.25 2.11
CA GLU A 64 9.53 13.79 1.26
C GLU A 64 9.42 13.35 -0.21
N ILE A 65 8.57 12.37 -0.49
CA ILE A 65 8.31 11.91 -1.86
C ILE A 65 7.17 12.73 -2.49
N PRO A 66 7.11 12.83 -3.83
CA PRO A 66 6.04 13.54 -4.51
C PRO A 66 4.65 12.98 -4.13
N PRO A 67 3.70 13.84 -3.72
CA PRO A 67 2.35 13.40 -3.45
C PRO A 67 1.68 12.85 -4.70
N VAL A 68 0.89 11.79 -4.55
CA VAL A 68 0.15 11.13 -5.65
C VAL A 68 -1.30 10.90 -5.25
N ASP A 69 -2.18 10.82 -6.26
CA ASP A 69 -3.61 10.57 -6.02
C ASP A 69 -3.86 9.14 -5.53
N ILE A 70 -3.09 8.17 -6.04
CA ILE A 70 -3.28 6.76 -5.80
C ILE A 70 -1.98 6.15 -5.29
N ILE A 71 -2.04 5.39 -4.20
CA ILE A 71 -0.95 4.50 -3.79
C ILE A 71 -1.43 3.05 -3.94
N THR A 72 -0.67 2.25 -4.69
CA THR A 72 -0.90 0.82 -4.86
C THR A 72 0.15 0.02 -4.13
N PHE A 73 -0.24 -1.13 -3.56
CA PHE A 73 0.71 -2.05 -2.94
C PHE A 73 0.16 -3.47 -2.83
N GLY A 74 1.03 -4.45 -3.08
CA GLY A 74 0.81 -5.86 -2.78
C GLY A 74 1.86 -6.30 -1.76
N SER A 75 1.54 -6.28 -0.47
CA SER A 75 2.48 -6.72 0.55
C SER A 75 2.68 -8.24 0.49
N PRO A 76 3.92 -8.76 0.64
CA PRO A 76 4.15 -10.20 0.69
C PRO A 76 3.29 -10.91 1.74
N CYS A 77 2.66 -12.03 1.34
CA CYS A 77 1.69 -12.76 2.19
C CYS A 77 2.29 -13.38 3.46
N GLN A 78 3.62 -13.52 3.54
CA GLN A 78 4.29 -14.11 4.69
C GLN A 78 4.17 -13.28 5.97
N ASP A 79 3.76 -12.02 5.85
CA ASP A 79 3.68 -11.07 6.96
C ASP A 79 2.25 -10.86 7.50
N MET A 80 1.26 -11.62 6.99
CA MET A 80 -0.15 -11.43 7.33
C MET A 80 -0.59 -11.97 8.70
N SER A 81 0.30 -12.55 9.52
CA SER A 81 -0.04 -12.93 10.89
C SER A 81 -0.09 -11.72 11.83
N VAL A 82 -1.00 -10.79 11.55
CA VAL A 82 -1.22 -9.57 12.34
C VAL A 82 -1.77 -9.89 13.73
N ALA A 83 -2.42 -11.05 13.89
CA ALA A 83 -3.06 -11.46 15.16
C ALA A 83 -2.14 -12.22 16.14
N GLY A 84 -0.91 -12.55 15.74
CA GLY A 84 0.00 -13.35 16.56
C GLY A 84 1.09 -12.55 17.24
N LYS A 85 0.78 -11.69 18.16
CA LYS A 85 1.50 -11.16 19.34
C LYS A 85 1.32 -9.65 19.48
N ARG A 86 0.41 -9.28 20.33
CA ARG A 86 0.39 -7.96 21.00
C ARG A 86 1.53 -7.84 22.06
N ASP A 87 2.67 -8.43 21.80
CA ASP A 87 3.86 -8.20 22.59
C ASP A 87 4.62 -7.03 22.01
N GLY A 88 4.47 -5.90 22.67
CA GLY A 88 5.21 -4.63 22.60
C GLY A 88 6.15 -4.38 21.40
N LEU A 89 6.32 -3.14 21.07
CA LEU A 89 7.20 -2.48 20.06
C LEU A 89 8.64 -3.03 19.88
N SER A 90 8.95 -4.24 20.32
CA SER A 90 10.27 -4.89 20.19
C SER A 90 10.28 -6.18 19.36
N GLY A 91 9.18 -6.60 18.75
CA GLY A 91 9.11 -7.76 17.87
C GLY A 91 9.58 -7.39 16.46
N SER A 92 10.69 -7.92 16.01
CA SER A 92 11.40 -7.71 14.74
C SER A 92 10.67 -8.25 13.50
N ARG A 93 9.41 -7.89 13.29
CA ARG A 93 8.65 -8.01 12.04
C ARG A 93 7.60 -6.91 12.01
N SER A 94 8.05 -5.69 11.76
CA SER A 94 7.14 -4.71 11.19
C SER A 94 6.68 -5.30 9.86
N SER A 95 5.44 -5.78 9.77
CA SER A 95 4.99 -6.32 8.51
C SER A 95 5.11 -5.23 7.46
N LEU A 96 5.53 -5.57 6.26
CA LEU A 96 5.68 -4.64 5.15
C LEU A 96 4.37 -3.89 4.85
N PHE A 97 3.26 -4.46 5.25
CA PHE A 97 1.96 -3.78 5.27
C PHE A 97 1.97 -2.51 6.14
N TYR A 98 2.54 -2.56 7.35
CA TYR A 98 2.62 -1.38 8.22
C TYR A 98 3.57 -0.31 7.67
N GLU A 99 4.62 -0.71 6.94
CA GLU A 99 5.47 0.25 6.23
C GLU A 99 4.68 0.98 5.14
N ALA A 100 3.83 0.29 4.38
CA ALA A 100 2.95 0.94 3.42
C ALA A 100 1.98 1.92 4.12
N VAL A 101 1.37 1.50 5.22
CA VAL A 101 0.49 2.37 6.04
C VAL A 101 1.25 3.59 6.56
N ARG A 102 2.51 3.43 6.99
CA ARG A 102 3.38 4.53 7.46
C ARG A 102 3.60 5.54 6.35
N ILE A 103 4.03 5.12 5.16
CA ILE A 103 4.24 6.01 4.01
C ILE A 103 2.97 6.80 3.68
N ILE A 104 1.82 6.14 3.70
CA ILE A 104 0.52 6.78 3.44
C ILE A 104 0.21 7.83 4.51
N LYS A 105 0.38 7.50 5.80
CA LYS A 105 0.15 8.44 6.92
C LYS A 105 1.08 9.66 6.85
N GLU A 106 2.36 9.46 6.55
CA GLU A 106 3.35 10.52 6.39
C GLU A 106 2.99 11.46 5.23
N MET A 107 2.61 10.92 4.07
CA MET A 107 2.15 11.72 2.92
C MET A 107 0.89 12.51 3.26
N ARG A 108 -0.08 11.91 3.92
CA ARG A 108 -1.29 12.59 4.36
C ARG A 108 -1.01 13.70 5.36
N CYS A 109 -0.12 13.44 6.32
CA CYS A 109 0.31 14.47 7.28
C CYS A 109 0.92 15.67 6.56
N LYS A 110 1.84 15.44 5.62
CA LYS A 110 2.51 16.49 4.85
C LYS A 110 1.56 17.29 3.94
N THR A 111 0.46 16.69 3.52
CA THR A 111 -0.48 17.27 2.55
C THR A 111 -1.81 17.71 3.18
N ASP A 112 -1.88 17.84 4.50
CA ASP A 112 -3.11 18.17 5.25
C ASP A 112 -4.29 17.24 4.87
N GLY A 113 -4.01 15.95 4.74
CA GLY A 113 -4.98 14.93 4.42
C GLY A 113 -5.43 14.86 2.96
N ARG A 114 -4.83 15.65 2.04
CA ARG A 114 -5.25 15.71 0.64
C ARG A 114 -4.80 14.52 -0.19
N TYR A 115 -3.61 13.98 0.06
CA TYR A 115 -3.00 12.87 -0.69
C TYR A 115 -2.49 11.77 0.25
N PRO A 116 -2.55 10.49 -0.19
CA PRO A 116 -3.28 10.02 -1.36
C PRO A 116 -4.80 10.10 -1.17
N ARG A 117 -5.53 10.13 -2.29
CA ARG A 117 -7.00 10.10 -2.31
C ARG A 117 -7.54 8.67 -2.29
N PHE A 118 -6.80 7.76 -2.89
CA PHE A 118 -7.13 6.35 -3.02
C PHE A 118 -5.97 5.46 -2.63
N ILE A 119 -6.30 4.30 -2.09
CA ILE A 119 -5.37 3.21 -1.77
C ILE A 119 -5.89 1.96 -2.46
N VAL A 120 -5.01 1.25 -3.14
CA VAL A 120 -5.32 -0.06 -3.75
C VAL A 120 -4.38 -1.09 -3.15
N TRP A 121 -4.94 -1.98 -2.35
CA TRP A 121 -4.22 -3.10 -1.76
C TRP A 121 -4.56 -4.40 -2.50
N GLU A 122 -3.55 -5.06 -3.04
CA GLU A 122 -3.67 -6.36 -3.69
C GLU A 122 -3.18 -7.44 -2.74
N ASN A 123 -3.87 -8.57 -2.70
CA ASN A 123 -3.43 -9.74 -1.95
C ASN A 123 -4.08 -11.01 -2.47
N VAL A 124 -3.53 -12.17 -2.07
CA VAL A 124 -4.08 -13.48 -2.41
C VAL A 124 -5.40 -13.74 -1.69
N PRO A 125 -6.31 -14.58 -2.24
CA PRO A 125 -7.60 -14.90 -1.61
C PRO A 125 -7.48 -15.40 -0.17
N GLY A 126 -6.39 -16.11 0.18
CA GLY A 126 -6.11 -16.57 1.54
C GLY A 126 -6.04 -15.46 2.59
N ALA A 127 -5.74 -14.22 2.20
CA ALA A 127 -5.72 -13.07 3.10
C ALA A 127 -7.08 -12.79 3.76
N PHE A 128 -8.18 -13.11 3.07
CA PHE A 128 -9.54 -12.92 3.60
C PHE A 128 -9.94 -13.96 4.63
N SER A 129 -9.37 -15.16 4.56
CA SER A 129 -9.71 -16.30 5.44
C SER A 129 -8.67 -16.57 6.54
N SER A 130 -7.52 -15.93 6.46
CA SER A 130 -6.45 -16.07 7.46
C SER A 130 -6.99 -15.78 8.86
N ASN A 131 -6.64 -16.65 9.81
CA ASN A 131 -7.09 -16.57 11.20
C ASN A 131 -8.62 -16.33 11.33
N LYS A 132 -9.40 -17.07 10.53
CA LYS A 132 -10.90 -16.96 10.49
C LYS A 132 -11.39 -15.54 10.13
N GLY A 133 -10.62 -14.79 9.33
CA GLY A 133 -10.94 -13.43 8.92
C GLY A 133 -10.49 -12.33 9.91
N GLU A 134 -9.90 -12.68 11.04
CA GLU A 134 -9.42 -11.68 12.03
C GLU A 134 -8.27 -10.84 11.47
N ASP A 135 -7.38 -11.43 10.67
CA ASP A 135 -6.27 -10.72 10.06
C ASP A 135 -6.77 -9.69 9.04
N PHE A 136 -7.77 -10.03 8.24
CA PHE A 136 -8.38 -9.08 7.31
C PHE A 136 -9.13 -7.96 8.03
N CYS A 137 -9.83 -8.26 9.12
CA CYS A 137 -10.47 -7.25 9.95
C CYS A 137 -9.44 -6.26 10.51
N ALA A 138 -8.28 -6.74 10.98
CA ALA A 138 -7.19 -5.90 11.45
C ALA A 138 -6.61 -5.01 10.33
N VAL A 139 -6.46 -5.52 9.11
CA VAL A 139 -6.06 -4.73 7.94
C VAL A 139 -7.05 -3.60 7.68
N LEU A 140 -8.36 -3.89 7.67
CA LEU A 140 -9.39 -2.88 7.47
C LEU A 140 -9.36 -1.81 8.57
N GLU A 141 -9.18 -2.20 9.83
CA GLU A 141 -9.05 -1.26 10.94
C GLU A 141 -7.85 -0.33 10.76
N GLU A 142 -6.67 -0.87 10.39
CA GLU A 142 -5.47 -0.04 10.17
C GLU A 142 -5.62 0.91 8.99
N VAL A 143 -6.28 0.48 7.91
CA VAL A 143 -6.60 1.35 6.77
C VAL A 143 -7.55 2.47 7.18
N CYS A 144 -8.61 2.16 7.94
CA CYS A 144 -9.56 3.16 8.44
C CYS A 144 -8.88 4.17 9.38
N LYS A 145 -7.96 3.72 10.24
CA LYS A 145 -7.17 4.57 11.16
C LYS A 145 -6.23 5.56 10.45
N ILE A 146 -5.99 5.40 9.15
CA ILE A 146 -5.27 6.42 8.37
C ILE A 146 -6.02 7.76 8.36
N ARG A 147 -7.33 7.73 8.44
CA ARG A 147 -8.18 8.93 8.44
C ARG A 147 -8.84 9.19 9.80
N GLU A 148 -9.22 8.17 10.51
CA GLU A 148 -10.05 8.25 11.71
C GLU A 148 -9.56 7.27 12.77
N ASN A 149 -8.95 7.79 13.84
CA ASN A 149 -8.23 6.98 14.84
C ASN A 149 -9.12 6.04 15.66
N ASN A 150 -10.43 6.32 15.77
CA ASN A 150 -11.36 5.60 16.64
C ASN A 150 -12.34 4.71 15.87
N VAL A 151 -11.90 4.10 14.75
CA VAL A 151 -12.74 3.19 13.98
C VAL A 151 -12.62 1.77 14.50
N SER A 152 -13.76 1.12 14.68
CA SER A 152 -13.87 -0.33 14.88
C SER A 152 -14.60 -0.94 13.69
N VAL A 153 -13.98 -1.92 13.06
CA VAL A 153 -14.59 -2.66 11.95
C VAL A 153 -15.43 -3.80 12.54
N PRO A 154 -16.72 -3.94 12.16
CA PRO A 154 -17.53 -5.05 12.61
C PRO A 154 -16.90 -6.38 12.20
N LYS A 155 -16.74 -7.30 13.16
CA LYS A 155 -16.32 -8.66 12.84
C LYS A 155 -17.40 -9.35 12.00
N PRO A 156 -17.04 -10.12 10.95
CA PRO A 156 -18.02 -10.90 10.22
C PRO A 156 -18.74 -11.83 11.22
N SER A 157 -20.05 -11.73 11.25
CA SER A 157 -20.87 -12.71 11.98
C SER A 157 -20.49 -14.09 11.46
N LYS A 158 -20.29 -15.07 12.36
CA LYS A 158 -20.07 -16.46 11.93
C LYS A 158 -21.13 -16.80 10.91
N CYS A 159 -20.77 -17.01 9.66
CA CYS A 159 -21.65 -17.65 8.69
C CYS A 159 -22.08 -18.95 9.34
N GLN A 160 -23.33 -19.03 9.74
CA GLN A 160 -23.95 -20.32 10.06
C GLN A 160 -23.90 -21.08 8.75
N SER A 161 -23.05 -22.11 8.71
CA SER A 161 -23.04 -23.08 7.63
C SER A 161 -24.45 -23.65 7.51
N ALA A 162 -25.12 -23.30 6.43
CA ALA A 162 -26.31 -23.98 5.99
C ALA A 162 -25.94 -25.38 5.50
#